data_22397e27cb69c6f691cf923e6720facb
#
_entry.id   22397e27cb69c6f691cf923e6720facb
#
_cell.length_a   1.000
_cell.length_b   1.000
_cell.length_c   1.000
_cell.angle_alpha   90.00
_cell.angle_beta   90.00
_cell.angle_gamma   90.00
#
_symmetry.space_group_name_H-M   'P 1'
#
loop_
_entity.id
_entity.type
_entity.pdbx_description
1 polymer ?
#
loop_
_entity_poly.entity_id
_entity_poly.type
_entity_poly.pdbx_seq_one_letter_code
_entity_poly.pdbx_strand_id
1 'polypeptide(L)'
;MAGLRIEYKDPRGLNPRARNPRIHSAKQVRQIAASIAQFGFVSPILVDSTDGIIAGHGRVAAAKLLGMCDIPTVQVDHLSPAQIRAYVIADNKLAENAGWDRNLLALELQELSVELHFDVAVTGFETGEIDILIGELGQTEPEAADNVPEIDRSKPAISRLGDLWRIGEHVLFCGDALDKISYRSVLGSKKAQMIFTDPPYNVPVAGHVSGKGKVKHREFAMASGEMTSADFTKFLKATFDRLEACSIDGSIHFICMDWRHMGEVLAAATSYSELKNLCVWAKTNAGMGSLYRSQHELVFVLKSGKAPHINNVELGRFGRNRTNIWSYAGVNTFGKDRDAELAMHPTVKPLNLVADAILDCSKRGGIVLDSFAGSGTTLIAAEKTGRRGFGIELDPYYVDTIIRRFAEAYEIGAVHTQTGQTFEQMSAKQLTLKGARGEKEKEKKSKSKIKIRKIKRTSKAKATNGRPQRRKGR
;
A
#
# COMPACT_ATOMS: atom_id res chain seq x y z
N MET A 1 39.48 40.18 19.97
CA MET A 1 38.93 38.86 20.34
C MET A 1 39.67 37.82 19.52
N ALA A 2 40.33 36.83 20.14
CA ALA A 2 40.89 35.70 19.39
C ALA A 2 39.74 34.97 18.71
N GLY A 3 39.85 34.72 17.41
CA GLY A 3 38.79 34.01 16.66
C GLY A 3 38.68 32.56 17.17
N LEU A 4 37.45 32.04 17.34
CA LEU A 4 37.21 30.65 17.67
C LEU A 4 37.75 29.76 16.53
N ARG A 5 38.50 28.70 16.91
CA ARG A 5 39.08 27.76 15.96
C ARG A 5 38.43 26.39 16.11
N ILE A 6 38.26 25.70 15.00
CA ILE A 6 37.82 24.30 15.00
C ILE A 6 39.04 23.40 15.11
N GLU A 7 39.01 22.52 16.11
CA GLU A 7 39.99 21.47 16.32
C GLU A 7 39.28 20.12 16.28
N TYR A 8 39.95 19.09 15.77
CA TYR A 8 39.42 17.76 15.76
C TYR A 8 39.97 16.96 16.94
N LYS A 9 39.08 16.37 17.74
CA LYS A 9 39.42 15.59 18.95
C LYS A 9 38.70 14.26 19.01
N ASP A 10 39.35 13.26 19.58
CA ASP A 10 38.71 11.95 19.84
C ASP A 10 37.54 12.14 20.84
N PRO A 11 36.32 11.76 20.47
CA PRO A 11 35.16 11.90 21.36
C PRO A 11 35.31 11.10 22.66
N ARG A 12 36.18 10.08 22.71
CA ARG A 12 36.46 9.30 23.92
C ARG A 12 37.27 10.05 24.94
N GLY A 13 38.10 10.99 24.47
CA GLY A 13 38.94 11.86 25.33
C GLY A 13 38.17 13.04 25.94
N LEU A 14 36.93 13.34 25.46
CA LEU A 14 36.15 14.43 25.98
C LEU A 14 35.47 14.08 27.31
N ASN A 15 35.54 15.01 28.27
CA ASN A 15 35.06 14.82 29.63
C ASN A 15 33.60 15.27 29.78
N PRO A 16 32.63 14.36 30.02
CA PRO A 16 31.27 14.75 30.28
C PRO A 16 31.19 15.57 31.59
N ARG A 17 30.41 16.64 31.56
CA ARG A 17 30.24 17.48 32.75
C ARG A 17 29.34 16.79 33.78
N ALA A 18 29.85 16.55 34.98
CA ALA A 18 29.16 15.83 36.05
C ALA A 18 27.81 16.50 36.46
N ARG A 19 27.68 17.83 36.31
CA ARG A 19 26.45 18.60 36.60
C ARG A 19 25.76 19.08 35.32
N ASN A 20 25.61 18.21 34.30
CA ASN A 20 24.80 18.52 33.14
C ASN A 20 23.32 18.22 33.47
N PRO A 21 22.41 19.25 33.46
CA PRO A 21 21.00 19.01 33.75
C PRO A 21 20.24 18.38 32.58
N ARG A 22 20.81 18.33 31.38
CA ARG A 22 20.16 17.76 30.18
C ARG A 22 20.37 16.26 30.12
N ILE A 23 19.28 15.50 30.02
CA ILE A 23 19.28 14.04 29.89
C ILE A 23 19.01 13.69 28.42
N HIS A 24 19.79 12.78 27.87
CA HIS A 24 19.61 12.24 26.52
C HIS A 24 19.18 10.77 26.59
N SER A 25 17.98 10.49 26.08
CA SER A 25 17.52 9.10 25.96
C SER A 25 18.31 8.33 24.89
N ALA A 26 18.38 7.01 25.01
CA ALA A 26 19.01 6.17 23.97
C ALA A 26 18.33 6.32 22.60
N LYS A 27 17.03 6.64 22.55
CA LYS A 27 16.29 6.96 21.31
C LYS A 27 16.82 8.23 20.68
N GLN A 28 16.94 9.32 21.47
CA GLN A 28 17.46 10.61 20.99
C GLN A 28 18.90 10.50 20.50
N VAL A 29 19.76 9.74 21.20
CA VAL A 29 21.15 9.54 20.77
C VAL A 29 21.20 8.83 19.40
N ARG A 30 20.34 7.85 19.15
CA ARG A 30 20.22 7.20 17.84
C ARG A 30 19.71 8.15 16.76
N GLN A 31 18.74 9.03 17.07
CA GLN A 31 18.26 10.05 16.12
C GLN A 31 19.39 11.03 15.74
N ILE A 32 20.17 11.50 16.73
CA ILE A 32 21.34 12.36 16.48
C ILE A 32 22.39 11.61 15.65
N ALA A 33 22.61 10.33 15.93
CA ALA A 33 23.54 9.50 15.16
C ALA A 33 23.09 9.34 13.70
N ALA A 34 21.81 9.12 13.44
CA ALA A 34 21.26 9.05 12.10
C ALA A 34 21.41 10.40 11.36
N SER A 35 21.16 11.52 12.05
CA SER A 35 21.37 12.86 11.50
C SER A 35 22.85 13.12 11.16
N ILE A 36 23.79 12.73 12.03
CA ILE A 36 25.22 12.87 11.76
C ILE A 36 25.64 11.98 10.58
N ALA A 37 25.12 10.76 10.48
CA ALA A 37 25.43 9.87 9.37
C ALA A 37 24.92 10.42 8.02
N GLN A 38 23.79 11.11 8.01
CA GLN A 38 23.19 11.69 6.81
C GLN A 38 23.83 13.02 6.39
N PHE A 39 24.04 13.93 7.34
CA PHE A 39 24.46 15.31 7.05
C PHE A 39 25.93 15.59 7.36
N GLY A 40 26.62 14.64 7.97
CA GLY A 40 27.94 14.88 8.55
C GLY A 40 27.88 15.53 9.91
N PHE A 41 29.05 15.75 10.53
CA PHE A 41 29.18 16.42 11.83
C PHE A 41 29.26 17.94 11.65
N VAL A 42 28.13 18.58 11.31
CA VAL A 42 28.08 20.00 10.89
C VAL A 42 28.08 21.01 12.05
N SER A 43 27.84 20.59 13.28
CA SER A 43 27.75 21.48 14.46
C SER A 43 28.78 21.08 15.50
N PRO A 44 29.89 21.83 15.70
CA PRO A 44 31.00 21.44 16.58
C PRO A 44 30.59 21.36 18.06
N ILE A 45 31.36 20.63 18.84
CA ILE A 45 31.25 20.52 20.30
C ILE A 45 31.95 21.68 20.95
N LEU A 46 31.31 22.36 21.90
CA LEU A 46 31.97 23.35 22.71
C LEU A 46 32.62 22.71 23.93
N VAL A 47 33.96 22.96 24.11
CA VAL A 47 34.74 22.42 25.20
C VAL A 47 35.50 23.53 25.97
N ASP A 48 35.82 23.29 27.24
CA ASP A 48 36.69 24.14 28.00
C ASP A 48 38.19 23.73 27.83
N SER A 49 39.09 24.45 28.43
CA SER A 49 40.54 24.20 28.35
C SER A 49 40.98 22.84 28.90
N THR A 50 40.12 22.10 29.57
CA THR A 50 40.37 20.75 30.13
C THR A 50 39.60 19.66 29.39
N ASP A 51 39.16 19.96 28.17
CA ASP A 51 38.28 19.07 27.35
C ASP A 51 36.94 18.72 28.01
N GLY A 52 36.52 19.55 28.97
CA GLY A 52 35.18 19.44 29.58
C GLY A 52 34.10 19.91 28.60
N ILE A 53 33.11 19.07 28.35
CA ILE A 53 32.01 19.39 27.40
C ILE A 53 31.16 20.50 27.97
N ILE A 54 31.04 21.63 27.24
CA ILE A 54 30.14 22.75 27.56
C ILE A 54 28.80 22.55 26.86
N ALA A 55 28.82 22.27 25.54
CA ALA A 55 27.60 22.01 24.74
C ALA A 55 27.83 20.86 23.74
N GLY A 56 26.80 20.04 23.53
CA GLY A 56 26.83 18.93 22.57
C GLY A 56 26.99 17.54 23.15
N HIS A 57 26.70 17.30 24.43
CA HIS A 57 26.78 15.97 25.08
C HIS A 57 26.08 14.84 24.27
N GLY A 58 24.87 15.11 23.72
CA GLY A 58 24.15 14.16 22.87
C GLY A 58 24.89 13.83 21.56
N ARG A 59 25.56 14.83 20.94
CA ARG A 59 26.38 14.64 19.74
C ARG A 59 27.64 13.83 20.01
N VAL A 60 28.29 14.04 21.16
CA VAL A 60 29.42 13.20 21.60
C VAL A 60 29.00 11.75 21.83
N ALA A 61 27.84 11.54 22.48
CA ALA A 61 27.28 10.20 22.66
C ALA A 61 26.96 9.52 21.31
N ALA A 62 26.39 10.26 20.36
CA ALA A 62 26.11 9.79 19.00
C ALA A 62 27.39 9.46 18.21
N ALA A 63 28.42 10.30 18.31
CA ALA A 63 29.73 10.04 17.68
C ALA A 63 30.37 8.75 18.22
N LYS A 64 30.31 8.54 19.53
CA LYS A 64 30.79 7.27 20.16
C LYS A 64 29.99 6.07 19.64
N LEU A 65 28.68 6.19 19.46
CA LEU A 65 27.83 5.14 18.90
C LEU A 65 28.19 4.82 17.43
N LEU A 66 28.57 5.84 16.65
CA LEU A 66 29.02 5.69 15.26
C LEU A 66 30.47 5.23 15.13
N GLY A 67 31.21 5.12 16.22
CA GLY A 67 32.63 4.73 16.20
C GLY A 67 33.54 5.78 15.56
N MET A 68 33.18 7.07 15.60
CA MET A 68 34.00 8.15 15.05
C MET A 68 35.27 8.32 15.87
N CYS A 69 36.40 8.51 15.17
CA CYS A 69 37.72 8.71 15.82
C CYS A 69 37.94 10.19 16.14
N ASP A 70 37.46 11.09 15.30
CA ASP A 70 37.64 12.54 15.42
C ASP A 70 36.35 13.28 15.19
N ILE A 71 36.06 14.29 16.01
CA ILE A 71 34.89 15.16 15.88
C ILE A 71 35.33 16.64 16.01
N PRO A 72 34.61 17.57 15.30
CA PRO A 72 34.96 18.99 15.40
C PRO A 72 34.59 19.54 16.77
N THR A 73 35.56 20.22 17.40
CA THR A 73 35.42 20.89 18.68
C THR A 73 35.83 22.37 18.56
N VAL A 74 35.26 23.21 19.41
CA VAL A 74 35.66 24.61 19.59
C VAL A 74 35.95 24.85 21.05
N GLN A 75 37.17 25.29 21.33
CA GLN A 75 37.57 25.64 22.69
C GLN A 75 37.08 27.05 23.11
N VAL A 76 36.50 27.11 24.30
CA VAL A 76 35.92 28.33 24.85
C VAL A 76 36.59 28.68 26.17
N ASP A 77 37.57 29.60 26.12
CA ASP A 77 38.44 29.94 27.25
C ASP A 77 38.08 31.27 27.93
N HIS A 78 37.23 32.06 27.33
CA HIS A 78 36.91 33.41 27.81
C HIS A 78 35.79 33.46 28.86
N LEU A 79 35.12 32.30 29.12
CA LEU A 79 34.00 32.23 30.07
C LEU A 79 34.49 31.80 31.46
N SER A 80 34.06 32.50 32.49
CA SER A 80 34.28 32.07 33.88
C SER A 80 33.49 30.78 34.19
N PRO A 81 33.81 30.00 35.23
CA PRO A 81 33.07 28.83 35.62
C PRO A 81 31.57 29.05 35.86
N ALA A 82 31.20 30.20 36.38
CA ALA A 82 29.82 30.60 36.60
C ALA A 82 29.10 30.83 35.24
N GLN A 83 29.74 31.55 34.30
CA GLN A 83 29.21 31.79 32.98
C GLN A 83 29.04 30.49 32.17
N ILE A 84 30.00 29.56 32.26
CA ILE A 84 29.85 28.23 31.60
C ILE A 84 28.63 27.49 32.16
N ARG A 85 28.41 27.49 33.48
CA ARG A 85 27.21 26.87 34.08
C ARG A 85 25.89 27.50 33.58
N ALA A 86 25.86 28.84 33.52
CA ALA A 86 24.70 29.57 32.96
C ALA A 86 24.50 29.24 31.47
N TYR A 87 25.58 29.21 30.70
CA TYR A 87 25.53 28.94 29.27
C TYR A 87 24.99 27.52 28.97
N VAL A 88 25.45 26.50 29.72
CA VAL A 88 24.89 25.14 29.59
C VAL A 88 23.39 25.09 29.73
N ILE A 89 22.82 25.91 30.64
CA ILE A 89 21.36 25.98 30.81
C ILE A 89 20.74 26.78 29.67
N ALA A 90 21.31 27.93 29.33
CA ALA A 90 20.79 28.81 28.29
C ALA A 90 20.75 28.19 26.91
N ASP A 91 21.83 27.51 26.50
CA ASP A 91 21.94 26.79 25.19
C ASP A 91 20.79 25.79 24.98
N ASN A 92 20.42 25.08 26.03
CA ASN A 92 19.29 24.16 25.97
C ASN A 92 17.93 24.85 26.06
N LYS A 93 17.79 25.83 26.98
CA LYS A 93 16.48 26.44 27.27
C LYS A 93 16.01 27.37 26.15
N LEU A 94 16.92 28.14 25.56
CA LEU A 94 16.58 29.06 24.47
C LEU A 94 16.09 28.28 23.21
N ALA A 95 16.65 27.12 22.91
CA ALA A 95 16.17 26.27 21.84
C ALA A 95 14.73 25.75 22.10
N GLU A 96 14.39 25.46 23.36
CA GLU A 96 13.03 24.99 23.73
C GLU A 96 11.97 26.11 23.65
N ASN A 97 12.37 27.38 23.74
CA ASN A 97 11.44 28.53 23.68
C ASN A 97 10.99 28.84 22.24
N ALA A 98 11.66 28.31 21.23
CA ALA A 98 11.24 28.44 19.84
C ALA A 98 10.08 27.48 19.53
N GLY A 99 9.16 27.93 18.70
CA GLY A 99 8.08 27.11 18.15
C GLY A 99 8.27 26.82 16.66
N TRP A 100 7.40 26.01 16.11
CA TRP A 100 7.34 25.74 14.67
C TRP A 100 6.13 26.45 14.05
N ASP A 101 6.30 27.05 12.87
CA ASP A 101 5.18 27.30 11.98
C ASP A 101 4.71 25.96 11.44
N ARG A 102 3.56 25.48 11.92
CA ARG A 102 3.08 24.13 11.61
C ARG A 102 2.77 23.94 10.13
N ASN A 103 2.23 24.98 9.46
CA ASN A 103 1.88 24.89 8.05
C ASN A 103 3.13 24.83 7.18
N LEU A 104 4.11 25.72 7.44
CA LEU A 104 5.37 25.70 6.71
C LEU A 104 6.15 24.42 6.96
N LEU A 105 6.20 23.95 8.21
CA LEU A 105 6.85 22.68 8.56
C LEU A 105 6.21 21.51 7.84
N ALA A 106 4.88 21.47 7.76
CA ALA A 106 4.16 20.39 7.07
C ALA A 106 4.45 20.38 5.57
N LEU A 107 4.52 21.55 4.92
CA LEU A 107 4.90 21.68 3.51
C LEU A 107 6.33 21.18 3.25
N GLU A 108 7.29 21.60 4.07
CA GLU A 108 8.69 21.13 3.96
C GLU A 108 8.82 19.62 4.15
N LEU A 109 8.13 19.05 5.16
CA LEU A 109 8.15 17.61 5.41
C LEU A 109 7.47 16.85 4.27
N GLN A 110 6.43 17.39 3.65
CA GLN A 110 5.77 16.80 2.49
C GLN A 110 6.71 16.81 1.27
N GLU A 111 7.30 17.94 0.92
CA GLU A 111 8.23 18.07 -0.20
C GLU A 111 9.40 17.11 -0.04
N LEU A 112 10.06 17.10 1.13
CA LEU A 112 11.16 16.19 1.41
C LEU A 112 10.77 14.72 1.27
N SER A 113 9.61 14.32 1.79
CA SER A 113 9.21 12.92 1.84
C SER A 113 8.63 12.40 0.52
N VAL A 114 7.89 13.22 -0.21
CA VAL A 114 7.16 12.82 -1.42
C VAL A 114 7.97 13.12 -2.68
N GLU A 115 8.40 14.37 -2.84
CA GLU A 115 9.05 14.81 -4.08
C GLU A 115 10.53 14.39 -4.14
N LEU A 116 11.25 14.50 -3.02
CA LEU A 116 12.68 14.21 -2.93
C LEU A 116 12.99 12.81 -2.41
N HIS A 117 11.97 12.01 -2.04
CA HIS A 117 12.12 10.65 -1.47
C HIS A 117 13.11 10.58 -0.31
N PHE A 118 13.19 11.65 0.48
CA PHE A 118 14.13 11.77 1.59
C PHE A 118 13.58 11.10 2.85
N ASP A 119 14.43 10.42 3.62
CA ASP A 119 14.02 9.87 4.92
C ASP A 119 13.89 10.99 5.96
N VAL A 120 12.69 11.55 6.07
CA VAL A 120 12.38 12.66 6.99
C VAL A 120 12.51 12.28 8.48
N ALA A 121 12.64 10.99 8.83
CA ALA A 121 12.87 10.58 10.22
C ALA A 121 14.22 11.08 10.79
N VAL A 122 15.19 11.41 9.92
CA VAL A 122 16.47 12.00 10.33
C VAL A 122 16.36 13.43 10.84
N THR A 123 15.22 14.11 10.60
CA THR A 123 14.92 15.46 11.15
C THR A 123 14.63 15.42 12.65
N GLY A 124 14.36 14.24 13.20
CA GLY A 124 14.02 14.05 14.61
C GLY A 124 12.53 13.94 14.90
N PHE A 125 11.66 14.27 13.92
CA PHE A 125 10.22 14.02 14.02
C PHE A 125 9.91 12.53 13.90
N GLU A 126 8.92 12.07 14.67
CA GLU A 126 8.40 10.71 14.56
C GLU A 126 7.44 10.58 13.37
N THR A 127 7.37 9.39 12.77
CA THR A 127 6.48 9.17 11.61
C THR A 127 5.03 9.56 11.89
N GLY A 128 4.51 9.28 13.09
CA GLY A 128 3.15 9.65 13.48
C GLY A 128 2.93 11.16 13.55
N GLU A 129 3.94 11.93 13.99
CA GLU A 129 3.89 13.42 13.99
C GLU A 129 3.90 13.96 12.56
N ILE A 130 4.76 13.41 11.71
CA ILE A 130 4.88 13.81 10.30
C ILE A 130 3.56 13.54 9.57
N ASP A 131 2.96 12.37 9.76
CA ASP A 131 1.68 12.02 9.13
C ASP A 131 0.54 12.94 9.56
N ILE A 132 0.51 13.38 10.84
CA ILE A 132 -0.48 14.32 11.35
C ILE A 132 -0.24 15.71 10.75
N LEU A 133 1.00 16.20 10.78
CA LEU A 133 1.35 17.52 10.24
C LEU A 133 0.98 17.64 8.76
N ILE A 134 1.35 16.64 7.95
CA ILE A 134 0.99 16.61 6.52
C ILE A 134 -0.53 16.48 6.33
N GLY A 135 -1.20 15.68 7.17
CA GLY A 135 -2.66 15.53 7.12
C GLY A 135 -3.41 16.82 7.45
N GLU A 136 -2.85 17.71 8.28
CA GLU A 136 -3.42 19.02 8.62
C GLU A 136 -3.38 20.03 7.46
N LEU A 137 -2.55 19.82 6.43
CA LEU A 137 -2.53 20.65 5.22
C LEU A 137 -3.84 20.60 4.41
N GLY A 138 -4.77 19.72 4.79
CA GLY A 138 -6.10 19.67 4.20
C GLY A 138 -6.09 19.33 2.71
N GLN A 139 -5.23 18.41 2.25
CA GLN A 139 -5.31 17.91 0.90
C GLN A 139 -6.70 17.33 0.67
N THR A 140 -7.49 18.01 -0.16
CA THR A 140 -8.74 17.46 -0.68
C THR A 140 -8.39 16.21 -1.47
N GLU A 141 -8.78 15.05 -0.95
CA GLU A 141 -8.64 13.81 -1.68
C GLU A 141 -9.36 13.92 -3.02
N PRO A 142 -8.81 13.29 -4.07
CA PRO A 142 -9.56 13.17 -5.30
C PRO A 142 -10.88 12.43 -5.00
N GLU A 143 -12.03 13.04 -5.29
CA GLU A 143 -13.35 12.38 -5.17
C GLU A 143 -13.36 11.02 -5.89
N ALA A 144 -12.57 10.91 -6.97
CA ALA A 144 -12.41 9.69 -7.75
C ALA A 144 -11.66 8.55 -7.01
N ALA A 145 -10.94 8.82 -5.91
CA ALA A 145 -10.16 7.78 -5.20
C ALA A 145 -11.05 6.70 -4.56
N ASP A 146 -12.25 7.06 -4.10
CA ASP A 146 -13.23 6.10 -3.59
C ASP A 146 -14.00 5.36 -4.69
N ASN A 147 -13.98 5.88 -5.94
CA ASN A 147 -14.67 5.26 -7.05
C ASN A 147 -13.90 4.03 -7.55
N VAL A 148 -14.64 2.94 -7.79
CA VAL A 148 -14.10 1.74 -8.44
C VAL A 148 -14.69 1.68 -9.86
N PRO A 149 -13.85 1.76 -10.92
CA PRO A 149 -14.32 1.66 -12.29
C PRO A 149 -15.09 0.36 -12.57
N GLU A 150 -16.16 0.43 -13.36
CA GLU A 150 -16.95 -0.74 -13.71
C GLU A 150 -16.14 -1.75 -14.54
N ILE A 151 -16.29 -3.03 -14.22
CA ILE A 151 -15.62 -4.12 -14.93
C ILE A 151 -16.37 -4.49 -16.20
N ASP A 152 -15.94 -3.98 -17.34
CA ASP A 152 -16.48 -4.35 -18.65
C ASP A 152 -15.92 -5.68 -19.15
N ARG A 153 -16.57 -6.77 -18.79
CA ARG A 153 -16.21 -8.13 -19.23
C ARG A 153 -16.64 -8.45 -20.67
N SER A 154 -17.32 -7.54 -21.36
CA SER A 154 -17.65 -7.70 -22.79
C SER A 154 -16.39 -7.58 -23.67
N LYS A 155 -15.37 -6.92 -23.16
CA LYS A 155 -14.05 -6.79 -23.77
C LYS A 155 -13.04 -7.71 -23.05
N PRO A 156 -12.05 -8.31 -23.76
CA PRO A 156 -11.00 -9.05 -23.09
C PRO A 156 -10.14 -8.11 -22.26
N ALA A 157 -9.66 -8.59 -21.12
CA ALA A 157 -8.70 -7.87 -20.30
C ALA A 157 -7.42 -7.55 -21.10
N ILE A 158 -6.79 -6.43 -20.78
CA ILE A 158 -5.49 -6.02 -21.33
C ILE A 158 -4.38 -6.83 -20.67
N SER A 159 -4.44 -6.91 -19.34
CA SER A 159 -3.51 -7.67 -18.50
C SER A 159 -3.70 -9.17 -18.68
N ARG A 160 -2.65 -9.93 -18.40
CA ARG A 160 -2.62 -11.40 -18.47
C ARG A 160 -1.90 -11.95 -17.25
N LEU A 161 -2.15 -13.21 -16.93
CA LEU A 161 -1.37 -13.92 -15.91
C LEU A 161 0.13 -13.85 -16.24
N GLY A 162 0.93 -13.47 -15.27
CA GLY A 162 2.37 -13.26 -15.39
C GLY A 162 2.78 -11.81 -15.68
N ASP A 163 1.84 -10.92 -16.00
CA ASP A 163 2.15 -9.52 -16.25
C ASP A 163 2.51 -8.80 -14.95
N LEU A 164 3.58 -8.00 -15.01
CA LEU A 164 4.03 -7.13 -13.92
C LEU A 164 3.93 -5.67 -14.37
N TRP A 165 3.16 -4.90 -13.63
CA TRP A 165 2.89 -3.49 -13.87
C TRP A 165 3.56 -2.62 -12.81
N ARG A 166 4.16 -1.52 -13.24
CA ARG A 166 4.60 -0.44 -12.38
C ARG A 166 3.66 0.76 -12.56
N ILE A 167 3.13 1.26 -11.44
CA ILE A 167 2.18 2.37 -11.36
C ILE A 167 2.81 3.40 -10.43
N GLY A 168 3.53 4.40 -10.99
CA GLY A 168 4.39 5.25 -10.16
C GLY A 168 5.39 4.42 -9.34
N GLU A 169 5.31 4.54 -8.01
CA GLU A 169 6.13 3.78 -7.06
C GLU A 169 5.49 2.43 -6.64
N HIS A 170 4.27 2.15 -7.12
CA HIS A 170 3.55 0.91 -6.80
C HIS A 170 3.86 -0.19 -7.81
N VAL A 171 3.66 -1.43 -7.38
CA VAL A 171 3.87 -2.62 -8.20
C VAL A 171 2.66 -3.53 -8.12
N LEU A 172 2.15 -3.98 -9.26
CA LEU A 172 1.01 -4.87 -9.36
C LEU A 172 1.35 -6.07 -10.25
N PHE A 173 1.18 -7.28 -9.72
CA PHE A 173 1.42 -8.52 -10.42
C PHE A 173 0.12 -9.27 -10.66
N CYS A 174 -0.10 -9.69 -11.89
CA CYS A 174 -1.23 -10.54 -12.25
C CYS A 174 -0.85 -12.01 -12.02
N GLY A 175 -1.26 -12.59 -10.88
CA GLY A 175 -0.86 -13.95 -10.53
C GLY A 175 -1.52 -14.51 -9.28
N ASP A 176 -1.16 -15.75 -8.94
CA ASP A 176 -1.73 -16.49 -7.83
C ASP A 176 -1.01 -16.17 -6.52
N ALA A 177 -1.78 -15.83 -5.47
CA ALA A 177 -1.29 -15.59 -4.11
C ALA A 177 -0.70 -16.85 -3.44
N LEU A 178 -0.98 -18.04 -3.93
CA LEU A 178 -0.37 -19.27 -3.45
C LEU A 178 1.00 -19.57 -4.08
N ASP A 179 1.36 -18.89 -5.19
CA ASP A 179 2.63 -19.11 -5.88
C ASP A 179 3.73 -18.22 -5.31
N LYS A 180 4.87 -18.83 -4.92
CA LYS A 180 6.09 -18.10 -4.52
C LYS A 180 6.62 -17.16 -5.61
N ILE A 181 6.38 -17.48 -6.87
CA ILE A 181 6.84 -16.66 -8.00
C ILE A 181 6.14 -15.31 -7.98
N SER A 182 4.86 -15.26 -7.62
CA SER A 182 4.11 -14.00 -7.51
C SER A 182 4.78 -13.02 -6.54
N TYR A 183 5.17 -13.50 -5.35
CA TYR A 183 5.84 -12.66 -4.35
C TYR A 183 7.24 -12.23 -4.78
N ARG A 184 8.00 -13.10 -5.46
CA ARG A 184 9.31 -12.75 -6.02
C ARG A 184 9.18 -11.70 -7.12
N SER A 185 8.16 -11.82 -7.96
CA SER A 185 7.91 -10.88 -9.05
C SER A 185 7.53 -9.50 -8.53
N VAL A 186 6.63 -9.43 -7.55
CA VAL A 186 6.14 -8.16 -7.01
C VAL A 186 7.15 -7.46 -6.11
N LEU A 187 7.91 -8.20 -5.29
CA LEU A 187 8.84 -7.65 -4.29
C LEU A 187 10.30 -7.59 -4.76
N GLY A 188 10.72 -8.46 -5.68
CA GLY A 188 12.13 -8.65 -6.01
C GLY A 188 12.92 -9.11 -4.78
N SER A 189 13.93 -8.36 -4.39
CA SER A 189 14.72 -8.57 -3.16
C SER A 189 14.20 -7.82 -1.94
N LYS A 190 13.14 -7.01 -2.09
CA LYS A 190 12.57 -6.19 -1.02
C LYS A 190 11.67 -7.03 -0.12
N LYS A 191 11.36 -6.50 1.06
CA LYS A 191 10.41 -7.09 2.01
C LYS A 191 9.30 -6.10 2.33
N ALA A 192 8.10 -6.62 2.56
CA ALA A 192 6.97 -5.82 3.01
C ALA A 192 7.20 -5.34 4.46
N GLN A 193 6.92 -4.06 4.71
CA GLN A 193 6.98 -3.48 6.04
C GLN A 193 5.70 -3.76 6.82
N MET A 194 4.58 -3.86 6.10
CA MET A 194 3.24 -4.12 6.61
C MET A 194 2.43 -4.88 5.57
N ILE A 195 1.45 -5.61 6.02
CA ILE A 195 0.46 -6.28 5.16
C ILE A 195 -0.94 -5.83 5.54
N PHE A 196 -1.73 -5.49 4.54
CA PHE A 196 -3.18 -5.39 4.65
C PHE A 196 -3.78 -6.24 3.53
N THR A 197 -4.58 -7.26 3.87
CA THR A 197 -5.09 -8.17 2.85
C THR A 197 -6.47 -8.72 3.20
N ASP A 198 -7.26 -8.95 2.15
CA ASP A 198 -8.65 -9.40 2.23
C ASP A 198 -8.80 -10.71 1.44
N PRO A 199 -8.38 -11.86 2.00
CA PRO A 199 -8.50 -13.13 1.30
C PRO A 199 -9.97 -13.50 1.08
N PRO A 200 -10.30 -14.32 0.08
CA PRO A 200 -11.67 -14.79 -0.12
C PRO A 200 -12.16 -15.59 1.09
N TYR A 201 -13.43 -15.38 1.48
CA TYR A 201 -13.98 -15.90 2.76
C TYR A 201 -14.57 -17.30 2.68
N ASN A 202 -14.40 -18.02 1.59
CA ASN A 202 -15.03 -19.32 1.35
C ASN A 202 -16.56 -19.30 1.53
N VAL A 203 -17.20 -18.24 1.06
CA VAL A 203 -18.65 -18.05 1.11
C VAL A 203 -19.19 -17.84 -0.31
N PRO A 204 -20.24 -18.57 -0.74
CA PRO A 204 -20.85 -18.36 -2.04
C PRO A 204 -21.32 -16.91 -2.20
N VAL A 205 -20.91 -16.25 -3.29
CA VAL A 205 -21.34 -14.89 -3.60
C VAL A 205 -22.84 -14.88 -3.93
N ALA A 206 -23.30 -15.91 -4.66
CA ALA A 206 -24.71 -16.09 -4.98
C ALA A 206 -25.52 -16.51 -3.74
N GLY A 207 -26.29 -15.56 -3.20
CA GLY A 207 -27.22 -15.81 -2.08
C GLY A 207 -26.78 -15.26 -0.71
N HIS A 208 -25.50 -14.96 -0.49
CA HIS A 208 -25.01 -14.39 0.78
C HIS A 208 -24.54 -12.95 0.64
N VAL A 209 -24.00 -12.57 -0.49
CA VAL A 209 -23.47 -11.23 -0.77
C VAL A 209 -24.41 -10.42 -1.66
N SER A 210 -24.96 -11.02 -2.72
CA SER A 210 -26.03 -10.42 -3.52
C SER A 210 -27.38 -10.87 -2.97
N GLY A 211 -28.05 -10.03 -2.18
CA GLY A 211 -29.44 -10.25 -1.79
C GLY A 211 -30.36 -10.46 -3.02
N LYS A 212 -31.69 -10.45 -2.83
CA LYS A 212 -32.69 -10.63 -3.93
C LYS A 212 -32.66 -9.58 -5.06
N GLY A 213 -31.49 -8.93 -5.28
CA GLY A 213 -31.26 -7.92 -6.32
C GLY A 213 -31.18 -8.53 -7.73
N LYS A 214 -31.45 -7.71 -8.76
CA LYS A 214 -31.40 -8.10 -10.18
C LYS A 214 -29.99 -8.36 -10.71
N VAL A 215 -28.93 -7.95 -9.99
CA VAL A 215 -27.53 -8.09 -10.40
C VAL A 215 -26.97 -9.39 -9.85
N LYS A 216 -26.50 -10.28 -10.73
CA LYS A 216 -25.80 -11.51 -10.38
C LYS A 216 -24.29 -11.28 -10.48
N HIS A 217 -23.60 -11.36 -9.35
CA HIS A 217 -22.14 -11.36 -9.32
C HIS A 217 -21.61 -12.77 -9.58
N ARG A 218 -20.46 -12.86 -10.26
CA ARG A 218 -19.76 -14.12 -10.46
C ARG A 218 -19.06 -14.52 -9.16
N GLU A 219 -18.97 -15.82 -8.91
CA GLU A 219 -18.14 -16.39 -7.84
C GLU A 219 -16.67 -15.97 -8.00
N PHE A 220 -15.94 -15.85 -6.90
CA PHE A 220 -14.50 -15.63 -6.91
C PHE A 220 -13.79 -16.81 -7.61
N ALA A 221 -12.56 -16.58 -8.07
CA ALA A 221 -11.78 -17.59 -8.74
C ALA A 221 -11.41 -18.78 -7.83
N MET A 222 -11.47 -18.59 -6.49
CA MET A 222 -11.22 -19.62 -5.47
C MET A 222 -11.91 -19.27 -4.15
N ALA A 223 -12.10 -20.25 -3.27
CA ALA A 223 -12.71 -20.12 -1.95
C ALA A 223 -14.08 -19.40 -1.98
N SER A 224 -14.96 -19.87 -2.87
CA SER A 224 -16.34 -19.40 -3.03
C SER A 224 -17.38 -20.31 -2.37
N GLY A 225 -17.00 -20.98 -1.28
CA GLY A 225 -17.86 -21.93 -0.55
C GLY A 225 -17.67 -23.40 -0.94
N GLU A 226 -16.70 -23.68 -1.82
CA GLU A 226 -16.39 -25.04 -2.28
C GLU A 226 -15.41 -25.79 -1.37
N MET A 227 -14.68 -25.08 -0.51
CA MET A 227 -13.65 -25.69 0.36
C MET A 227 -14.26 -26.23 1.66
N THR A 228 -13.79 -27.40 2.11
CA THR A 228 -14.01 -27.84 3.47
C THR A 228 -13.27 -26.94 4.46
N SER A 229 -13.67 -26.91 5.76
CA SER A 229 -12.96 -26.16 6.81
C SER A 229 -11.47 -26.51 6.87
N ALA A 230 -11.12 -27.80 6.70
CA ALA A 230 -9.73 -28.27 6.69
C ALA A 230 -8.96 -27.74 5.45
N ASP A 231 -9.57 -27.73 4.28
CA ASP A 231 -8.91 -27.25 3.05
C ASP A 231 -8.80 -25.71 3.07
N PHE A 232 -9.80 -25.02 3.59
CA PHE A 232 -9.73 -23.57 3.77
C PHE A 232 -8.65 -23.17 4.80
N THR A 233 -8.50 -23.91 5.89
CA THR A 233 -7.40 -23.73 6.84
C THR A 233 -6.04 -23.91 6.17
N LYS A 234 -5.88 -24.94 5.32
CA LYS A 234 -4.63 -25.16 4.53
C LYS A 234 -4.37 -24.01 3.56
N PHE A 235 -5.41 -23.52 2.86
CA PHE A 235 -5.32 -22.37 1.97
C PHE A 235 -4.82 -21.13 2.70
N LEU A 236 -5.46 -20.78 3.82
CA LEU A 236 -5.06 -19.64 4.66
C LEU A 236 -3.64 -19.82 5.19
N LYS A 237 -3.30 -21.01 5.69
CA LYS A 237 -1.95 -21.28 6.19
C LYS A 237 -0.89 -21.10 5.11
N ALA A 238 -1.12 -21.65 3.92
CA ALA A 238 -0.19 -21.48 2.80
C ALA A 238 0.01 -20.01 2.43
N THR A 239 -1.06 -19.21 2.45
CA THR A 239 -1.00 -17.76 2.25
C THR A 239 -0.20 -17.08 3.36
N PHE A 240 -0.50 -17.35 4.63
CA PHE A 240 0.14 -16.73 5.78
C PHE A 240 1.64 -17.03 5.84
N ASP A 241 2.05 -18.27 5.55
CA ASP A 241 3.46 -18.66 5.47
C ASP A 241 4.21 -17.87 4.35
N ARG A 242 3.52 -17.52 3.24
CA ARG A 242 4.10 -16.65 2.19
C ARG A 242 4.25 -15.22 2.67
N LEU A 243 3.19 -14.68 3.27
CA LEU A 243 3.17 -13.31 3.77
C LEU A 243 4.25 -13.09 4.84
N GLU A 244 4.40 -14.01 5.79
CA GLU A 244 5.44 -13.95 6.81
C GLU A 244 6.84 -13.98 6.19
N ALA A 245 7.10 -14.92 5.29
CA ALA A 245 8.40 -15.06 4.62
C ALA A 245 8.79 -13.80 3.81
N CYS A 246 7.81 -13.04 3.33
CA CYS A 246 7.99 -11.83 2.52
C CYS A 246 8.08 -10.53 3.34
N SER A 247 7.86 -10.60 4.66
CA SER A 247 7.79 -9.45 5.54
C SER A 247 9.12 -9.20 6.26
N ILE A 248 9.31 -7.98 6.76
CA ILE A 248 10.38 -7.68 7.71
C ILE A 248 10.05 -8.28 9.08
N ASP A 249 11.07 -8.55 9.89
CA ASP A 249 10.90 -8.96 11.27
C ASP A 249 10.18 -7.86 12.08
N GLY A 250 9.12 -8.21 12.79
CA GLY A 250 8.26 -7.28 13.55
C GLY A 250 7.14 -6.63 12.74
N SER A 251 6.92 -7.03 11.48
CA SER A 251 5.81 -6.47 10.68
C SER A 251 4.44 -6.83 11.26
N ILE A 252 3.47 -5.93 11.05
CA ILE A 252 2.07 -6.15 11.40
C ILE A 252 1.30 -6.52 10.14
N HIS A 253 0.48 -7.57 10.24
CA HIS A 253 -0.39 -8.05 9.18
C HIS A 253 -1.85 -7.89 9.61
N PHE A 254 -2.62 -7.13 8.83
CA PHE A 254 -4.05 -6.97 8.99
C PHE A 254 -4.73 -7.92 8.00
N ILE A 255 -5.42 -8.92 8.53
CA ILE A 255 -6.11 -9.95 7.75
C ILE A 255 -7.61 -9.81 7.98
N CYS A 256 -8.33 -9.46 6.93
CA CYS A 256 -9.79 -9.38 6.97
C CYS A 256 -10.43 -10.78 6.89
N MET A 257 -11.52 -10.98 7.63
CA MET A 257 -12.31 -12.22 7.57
C MET A 257 -13.69 -12.01 8.17
N ASP A 258 -14.65 -12.83 7.75
CA ASP A 258 -15.95 -12.91 8.42
C ASP A 258 -15.87 -13.70 9.74
N TRP A 259 -16.84 -13.50 10.62
CA TRP A 259 -16.87 -14.15 11.94
C TRP A 259 -17.01 -15.68 11.88
N ARG A 260 -17.55 -16.23 10.76
CA ARG A 260 -17.77 -17.69 10.61
C ARG A 260 -16.47 -18.45 10.48
N HIS A 261 -15.46 -17.84 9.88
CA HIS A 261 -14.16 -18.45 9.59
C HIS A 261 -13.05 -18.00 10.54
N MET A 262 -13.43 -17.38 11.66
CA MET A 262 -12.49 -16.97 12.70
C MET A 262 -11.64 -18.16 13.22
N GLY A 263 -12.24 -19.35 13.33
CA GLY A 263 -11.54 -20.57 13.76
C GLY A 263 -10.43 -21.00 12.80
N GLU A 264 -10.71 -20.97 11.50
CA GLU A 264 -9.76 -21.32 10.44
C GLU A 264 -8.61 -20.32 10.38
N VAL A 265 -8.87 -19.01 10.53
CA VAL A 265 -7.82 -17.99 10.61
C VAL A 265 -6.88 -18.26 11.77
N LEU A 266 -7.41 -18.48 12.98
CA LEU A 266 -6.59 -18.78 14.16
C LEU A 266 -5.80 -20.08 14.03
N ALA A 267 -6.40 -21.12 13.45
CA ALA A 267 -5.73 -22.40 13.19
C ALA A 267 -4.64 -22.27 12.12
N ALA A 268 -4.80 -21.39 11.13
CA ALA A 268 -3.81 -21.13 10.07
C ALA A 268 -2.66 -20.22 10.54
N ALA A 269 -2.88 -19.37 11.55
CA ALA A 269 -1.92 -18.32 11.97
C ALA A 269 -0.73 -18.86 12.80
N THR A 270 -0.36 -20.12 12.64
CA THR A 270 0.69 -20.79 13.47
C THR A 270 2.11 -20.28 13.22
N SER A 271 2.40 -19.65 12.10
CA SER A 271 3.69 -19.04 11.78
C SER A 271 3.88 -17.68 12.46
N TYR A 272 2.79 -16.99 12.81
CA TYR A 272 2.88 -15.69 13.48
C TYR A 272 3.31 -15.82 14.94
N SER A 273 4.08 -14.85 15.41
CA SER A 273 4.59 -14.83 16.78
C SER A 273 3.53 -14.42 17.80
N GLU A 274 2.54 -13.64 17.38
CA GLU A 274 1.54 -13.06 18.29
C GLU A 274 0.28 -12.60 17.55
N LEU A 275 -0.90 -12.88 18.10
CA LEU A 275 -2.13 -12.17 17.80
C LEU A 275 -2.17 -10.90 18.65
N LYS A 276 -1.87 -9.74 18.04
CA LYS A 276 -1.80 -8.45 18.75
C LYS A 276 -3.18 -7.93 19.15
N ASN A 277 -4.16 -8.08 18.27
CA ASN A 277 -5.53 -7.62 18.50
C ASN A 277 -6.49 -8.28 17.51
N LEU A 278 -7.78 -8.15 17.81
CA LEU A 278 -8.88 -8.40 16.90
C LEU A 278 -9.68 -7.11 16.78
N CYS A 279 -9.58 -6.44 15.63
CA CYS A 279 -10.36 -5.26 15.35
C CYS A 279 -11.69 -5.63 14.71
N VAL A 280 -12.73 -4.86 15.02
CA VAL A 280 -14.07 -5.04 14.47
C VAL A 280 -14.41 -3.84 13.59
N TRP A 281 -14.51 -4.05 12.29
CA TRP A 281 -15.09 -3.04 11.41
C TRP A 281 -16.60 -3.04 11.58
N ALA A 282 -17.12 -2.04 12.30
CA ALA A 282 -18.55 -1.80 12.51
C ALA A 282 -19.09 -1.00 11.30
N LYS A 283 -19.98 -1.62 10.52
CA LYS A 283 -20.63 -1.02 9.36
C LYS A 283 -21.83 -0.19 9.78
N THR A 284 -22.17 0.85 9.01
CA THR A 284 -23.38 1.65 9.25
C THR A 284 -24.66 0.87 8.96
N ASN A 285 -24.63 -0.08 8.02
CA ASN A 285 -25.77 -0.88 7.59
C ASN A 285 -25.56 -2.37 7.91
N ALA A 286 -26.58 -2.99 8.50
CA ALA A 286 -26.59 -4.42 8.73
C ALA A 286 -26.95 -5.19 7.47
N GLY A 287 -26.17 -6.22 7.16
CA GLY A 287 -26.44 -7.20 6.12
C GLY A 287 -27.54 -8.20 6.49
N MET A 288 -27.71 -9.22 5.63
CA MET A 288 -28.56 -10.37 5.96
C MET A 288 -27.93 -11.20 7.10
N GLY A 289 -28.75 -11.88 7.88
CA GLY A 289 -28.30 -12.74 8.95
C GLY A 289 -29.34 -13.82 9.26
N SER A 290 -28.96 -14.84 10.05
CA SER A 290 -29.88 -15.90 10.50
C SER A 290 -30.56 -15.52 11.83
N LEU A 291 -29.81 -15.56 12.93
CA LEU A 291 -30.33 -15.16 14.26
C LEU A 291 -30.20 -13.63 14.44
N TYR A 292 -29.00 -13.11 14.15
CA TYR A 292 -28.72 -11.68 14.16
C TYR A 292 -28.30 -11.20 12.77
N ARG A 293 -28.63 -9.95 12.44
CA ARG A 293 -28.12 -9.32 11.23
C ARG A 293 -26.64 -9.01 11.40
N SER A 294 -25.82 -9.43 10.44
CA SER A 294 -24.37 -9.15 10.47
C SER A 294 -24.11 -7.68 10.11
N GLN A 295 -23.49 -6.94 11.02
CA GLN A 295 -23.15 -5.52 10.85
C GLN A 295 -21.65 -5.26 11.03
N HIS A 296 -20.82 -6.29 10.92
CA HIS A 296 -19.40 -6.17 11.13
C HIS A 296 -18.62 -7.14 10.25
N GLU A 297 -17.34 -6.84 10.12
CA GLU A 297 -16.29 -7.76 9.68
C GLU A 297 -15.13 -7.72 10.69
N LEU A 298 -14.34 -8.78 10.73
CA LEU A 298 -13.20 -8.91 11.63
C LEU A 298 -11.91 -8.56 10.88
N VAL A 299 -10.98 -7.91 11.57
CA VAL A 299 -9.63 -7.65 11.10
C VAL A 299 -8.64 -8.19 12.14
N PHE A 300 -8.02 -9.31 11.84
CA PHE A 300 -7.01 -9.93 12.68
C PHE A 300 -5.69 -9.17 12.55
N VAL A 301 -5.17 -8.71 13.70
CA VAL A 301 -3.90 -7.99 13.77
C VAL A 301 -2.84 -8.96 14.24
N LEU A 302 -2.09 -9.52 13.28
CA LEU A 302 -1.08 -10.54 13.52
C LEU A 302 0.32 -9.92 13.45
N LYS A 303 1.24 -10.37 14.31
CA LYS A 303 2.63 -9.94 14.30
C LYS A 303 3.53 -11.04 13.75
N SER A 304 4.34 -10.70 12.75
CA SER A 304 5.39 -11.56 12.21
C SER A 304 6.71 -11.30 12.93
N GLY A 305 7.42 -12.38 13.27
CA GLY A 305 8.76 -12.31 13.85
C GLY A 305 8.83 -11.76 15.28
N LYS A 306 10.04 -11.46 15.77
CA LYS A 306 10.30 -11.10 17.18
C LYS A 306 10.67 -9.64 17.38
N ALA A 307 11.14 -8.93 16.37
CA ALA A 307 11.53 -7.52 16.48
C ALA A 307 10.33 -6.64 16.93
N PRO A 308 10.60 -5.48 17.53
CA PRO A 308 9.55 -4.50 17.82
C PRO A 308 8.81 -4.10 16.54
N HIS A 309 7.48 -4.05 16.59
CA HIS A 309 6.67 -3.56 15.49
C HIS A 309 6.67 -2.02 15.43
N ILE A 310 6.37 -1.48 14.25
CA ILE A 310 6.10 -0.06 14.08
C ILE A 310 4.75 0.24 14.76
N ASN A 311 4.72 1.23 15.64
CA ASN A 311 3.54 1.67 16.35
C ASN A 311 3.48 3.21 16.30
N ASN A 312 2.66 3.76 15.42
CA ASN A 312 2.46 5.20 15.27
C ASN A 312 1.25 5.70 16.07
N VAL A 313 0.54 4.79 16.76
CA VAL A 313 -0.61 5.13 17.62
C VAL A 313 -0.12 5.56 19.00
N GLU A 314 0.79 4.80 19.62
CA GLU A 314 1.37 5.04 20.95
C GLU A 314 0.34 5.56 21.98
N LEU A 315 -0.86 4.96 22.00
CA LEU A 315 -2.00 5.36 22.86
C LEU A 315 -2.38 6.85 22.74
N GLY A 316 -2.25 7.42 21.55
CA GLY A 316 -2.63 8.80 21.28
C GLY A 316 -1.55 9.85 21.53
N ARG A 317 -0.30 9.43 21.83
CA ARG A 317 0.83 10.36 22.08
C ARG A 317 1.02 11.41 20.99
N PHE A 318 0.77 11.05 19.73
CA PHE A 318 0.88 11.94 18.58
C PHE A 318 -0.49 12.39 18.04
N GLY A 319 -1.57 12.28 18.83
CA GLY A 319 -2.93 12.68 18.44
C GLY A 319 -3.75 11.59 17.75
N ARG A 320 -3.17 10.44 17.40
CA ARG A 320 -3.89 9.30 16.80
C ARG A 320 -4.47 8.39 17.89
N ASN A 321 -5.69 8.71 18.35
CA ASN A 321 -6.42 7.85 19.26
C ASN A 321 -7.19 6.77 18.48
N ARG A 322 -6.73 5.52 18.54
CA ARG A 322 -7.34 4.38 17.84
C ARG A 322 -7.84 3.34 18.84
N THR A 323 -9.03 2.85 18.58
CA THR A 323 -9.60 1.71 19.29
C THR A 323 -9.68 0.50 18.37
N ASN A 324 -10.00 -0.66 18.90
CA ASN A 324 -10.24 -1.87 18.08
C ASN A 324 -11.68 -1.96 17.53
N ILE A 325 -12.52 -0.96 17.75
CA ILE A 325 -13.81 -0.79 17.05
C ILE A 325 -13.60 0.27 15.96
N TRP A 326 -13.71 -0.14 14.73
CA TRP A 326 -13.48 0.68 13.55
C TRP A 326 -14.81 1.03 12.88
N SER A 327 -15.27 2.26 13.06
CA SER A 327 -16.55 2.73 12.52
C SER A 327 -16.33 3.41 11.18
N TYR A 328 -16.56 2.68 10.09
CA TYR A 328 -16.51 3.21 8.73
C TYR A 328 -17.79 2.82 7.98
N ALA A 329 -18.29 3.73 7.15
CA ALA A 329 -19.42 3.42 6.28
C ALA A 329 -19.07 2.27 5.33
N GLY A 330 -19.97 1.30 5.20
CA GLY A 330 -19.87 0.30 4.15
C GLY A 330 -20.26 0.94 2.80
N VAL A 331 -19.77 0.38 1.70
CA VAL A 331 -20.05 0.86 0.32
C VAL A 331 -21.53 0.95 -0.03
N ASN A 332 -22.42 0.36 0.77
CA ASN A 332 -23.88 0.37 0.57
C ASN A 332 -24.64 1.48 1.33
N THR A 333 -23.97 2.57 1.72
CA THR A 333 -24.61 3.68 2.42
C THR A 333 -25.30 4.62 1.42
N PHE A 334 -26.56 4.92 1.65
CA PHE A 334 -27.53 5.67 0.83
C PHE A 334 -26.93 6.80 -0.06
N GLY A 335 -26.74 6.50 -1.38
CA GLY A 335 -26.55 7.48 -2.45
C GLY A 335 -27.72 7.47 -3.44
N LYS A 336 -27.90 8.53 -4.25
CA LYS A 336 -28.95 8.62 -5.28
C LYS A 336 -28.80 7.60 -6.42
N ASP A 337 -27.60 6.97 -6.56
CA ASP A 337 -27.26 6.01 -7.62
C ASP A 337 -27.13 4.57 -7.12
N ARG A 338 -27.99 4.19 -6.18
CA ARG A 338 -27.99 2.89 -5.48
C ARG A 338 -27.89 1.65 -6.38
N ASP A 339 -28.48 1.70 -7.58
CA ASP A 339 -28.49 0.56 -8.51
C ASP A 339 -27.16 0.42 -9.25
N ALA A 340 -26.41 1.51 -9.45
CA ALA A 340 -25.05 1.51 -10.00
C ALA A 340 -24.02 1.05 -8.95
N GLU A 341 -24.16 1.50 -7.70
CA GLU A 341 -23.27 1.11 -6.58
C GLU A 341 -23.45 -0.37 -6.17
N LEU A 342 -24.67 -0.92 -6.30
CA LEU A 342 -24.93 -2.35 -6.08
C LEU A 342 -24.39 -3.24 -7.21
N ALA A 343 -24.16 -2.69 -8.39
CA ALA A 343 -23.51 -3.35 -9.52
C ALA A 343 -21.99 -3.38 -9.36
N MET A 344 -21.42 -2.46 -8.56
CA MET A 344 -20.02 -2.45 -8.16
C MET A 344 -19.78 -3.47 -7.04
N HIS A 345 -18.58 -3.91 -6.88
CA HIS A 345 -18.11 -5.00 -6.04
C HIS A 345 -18.74 -5.01 -4.63
N PRO A 346 -19.41 -6.09 -4.21
CA PRO A 346 -20.05 -6.18 -2.89
C PRO A 346 -19.06 -6.24 -1.71
N THR A 347 -17.75 -6.26 -1.96
CA THR A 347 -16.70 -6.53 -0.95
C THR A 347 -15.58 -5.48 -0.91
N VAL A 348 -15.75 -4.31 -1.55
CA VAL A 348 -14.73 -3.24 -1.48
C VAL A 348 -14.59 -2.73 -0.04
N LYS A 349 -13.37 -2.69 0.48
CA LYS A 349 -13.08 -2.09 1.79
C LYS A 349 -13.09 -0.56 1.68
N PRO A 350 -13.59 0.17 2.69
CA PRO A 350 -13.49 1.64 2.71
C PRO A 350 -12.04 2.09 2.65
N LEU A 351 -11.75 3.05 1.79
CA LEU A 351 -10.39 3.57 1.60
C LEU A 351 -9.79 4.10 2.91
N ASN A 352 -10.57 4.85 3.68
CA ASN A 352 -10.11 5.42 4.95
C ASN A 352 -9.82 4.36 6.02
N LEU A 353 -10.54 3.23 6.03
CA LEU A 353 -10.25 2.11 6.93
C LEU A 353 -8.85 1.55 6.66
N VAL A 354 -8.54 1.32 5.39
CA VAL A 354 -7.23 0.76 4.97
C VAL A 354 -6.12 1.78 5.18
N ALA A 355 -6.35 3.06 4.83
CA ALA A 355 -5.41 4.15 5.02
C ALA A 355 -5.03 4.31 6.50
N ASP A 356 -6.01 4.29 7.39
CA ASP A 356 -5.76 4.37 8.84
C ASP A 356 -4.95 3.19 9.38
N ALA A 357 -5.23 1.96 8.93
CA ALA A 357 -4.44 0.80 9.29
C ALA A 357 -2.98 0.92 8.80
N ILE A 358 -2.78 1.46 7.59
CA ILE A 358 -1.45 1.72 7.02
C ILE A 358 -0.70 2.76 7.86
N LEU A 359 -1.35 3.84 8.23
CA LEU A 359 -0.77 4.89 9.08
C LEU A 359 -0.40 4.37 10.47
N ASP A 360 -1.17 3.44 11.04
CA ASP A 360 -0.96 2.89 12.38
C ASP A 360 0.36 2.09 12.49
N CYS A 361 0.75 1.34 11.44
CA CYS A 361 1.82 0.34 11.55
C CYS A 361 2.86 0.37 10.41
N SER A 362 3.00 1.49 9.71
CA SER A 362 4.01 1.65 8.66
C SER A 362 4.68 3.02 8.67
N LYS A 363 5.81 3.15 7.97
CA LYS A 363 6.51 4.42 7.75
C LYS A 363 6.26 4.89 6.31
N ARG A 364 6.39 6.20 6.07
CA ARG A 364 6.40 6.76 4.71
C ARG A 364 7.46 6.09 3.84
N GLY A 365 7.15 5.88 2.56
CA GLY A 365 8.00 5.11 1.64
C GLY A 365 8.08 3.61 1.94
N GLY A 366 7.48 3.12 3.04
CA GLY A 366 7.42 1.70 3.38
C GLY A 366 6.55 0.90 2.40
N ILE A 367 6.87 -0.37 2.20
CA ILE A 367 6.11 -1.27 1.33
C ILE A 367 4.93 -1.85 2.11
N VAL A 368 3.72 -1.62 1.60
CA VAL A 368 2.47 -2.27 2.04
C VAL A 368 2.12 -3.33 0.99
N LEU A 369 2.03 -4.60 1.39
CA LEU A 369 1.72 -5.70 0.49
C LEU A 369 0.27 -6.16 0.69
N ASP A 370 -0.42 -6.38 -0.43
CA ASP A 370 -1.72 -7.04 -0.49
C ASP A 370 -1.67 -8.21 -1.48
N SER A 371 -1.89 -9.42 -1.01
CA SER A 371 -1.86 -10.62 -1.84
C SER A 371 -3.19 -10.94 -2.53
N PHE A 372 -4.26 -10.21 -2.19
CA PHE A 372 -5.59 -10.32 -2.80
C PHE A 372 -6.10 -8.92 -3.10
N ALA A 373 -5.42 -8.23 -4.04
CA ALA A 373 -5.59 -6.79 -4.25
C ALA A 373 -6.99 -6.37 -4.69
N GLY A 374 -7.76 -7.27 -5.31
CA GLY A 374 -9.14 -7.04 -5.73
C GLY A 374 -9.29 -5.77 -6.56
N SER A 375 -10.04 -4.79 -6.05
CA SER A 375 -10.21 -3.48 -6.69
C SER A 375 -9.05 -2.50 -6.42
N GLY A 376 -8.01 -2.89 -5.66
CA GLY A 376 -6.80 -2.11 -5.41
C GLY A 376 -6.90 -1.09 -4.28
N THR A 377 -7.86 -1.21 -3.38
CA THR A 377 -8.03 -0.24 -2.28
C THR A 377 -6.77 -0.09 -1.44
N THR A 378 -6.02 -1.18 -1.18
CA THR A 378 -4.76 -1.15 -0.43
C THR A 378 -3.69 -0.33 -1.17
N LEU A 379 -3.60 -0.46 -2.49
CA LEU A 379 -2.62 0.30 -3.29
C LEU A 379 -2.97 1.78 -3.33
N ILE A 380 -4.26 2.11 -3.54
CA ILE A 380 -4.78 3.49 -3.48
C ILE A 380 -4.54 4.10 -2.08
N ALA A 381 -4.80 3.35 -1.01
CA ALA A 381 -4.54 3.80 0.36
C ALA A 381 -3.03 4.02 0.63
N ALA A 382 -2.17 3.21 0.00
CA ALA A 382 -0.73 3.39 0.10
C ALA A 382 -0.28 4.69 -0.58
N GLU A 383 -0.81 5.03 -1.77
CA GLU A 383 -0.55 6.33 -2.43
C GLU A 383 -1.01 7.47 -1.54
N LYS A 384 -2.28 7.46 -1.11
CA LYS A 384 -2.86 8.46 -0.22
C LYS A 384 -1.99 8.76 1.00
N THR A 385 -1.35 7.74 1.55
CA THR A 385 -0.58 7.84 2.80
C THR A 385 0.93 8.02 2.57
N GLY A 386 1.39 8.13 1.33
CA GLY A 386 2.81 8.23 0.97
C GLY A 386 3.60 6.94 1.24
N ARG A 387 2.94 5.80 1.09
CA ARG A 387 3.54 4.47 1.13
C ARG A 387 3.56 3.86 -0.28
N ARG A 388 4.29 2.77 -0.44
CA ARG A 388 4.34 2.04 -1.70
C ARG A 388 3.46 0.79 -1.63
N GLY A 389 2.38 0.77 -2.40
CA GLY A 389 1.48 -0.38 -2.48
C GLY A 389 2.01 -1.44 -3.44
N PHE A 390 2.15 -2.67 -2.99
CA PHE A 390 2.55 -3.81 -3.79
C PHE A 390 1.41 -4.82 -3.76
N GLY A 391 0.88 -5.20 -4.94
CA GLY A 391 -0.32 -6.03 -5.04
C GLY A 391 -0.14 -7.28 -5.88
N ILE A 392 -0.82 -8.35 -5.48
CA ILE A 392 -1.00 -9.56 -6.30
C ILE A 392 -2.51 -9.70 -6.53
N GLU A 393 -2.91 -9.91 -7.79
CA GLU A 393 -4.30 -10.12 -8.15
C GLU A 393 -4.40 -11.21 -9.23
N LEU A 394 -5.27 -12.18 -9.00
CA LEU A 394 -5.40 -13.34 -9.89
C LEU A 394 -6.19 -13.02 -11.16
N ASP A 395 -7.25 -12.21 -11.05
CA ASP A 395 -8.14 -11.89 -12.18
C ASP A 395 -7.60 -10.72 -12.99
N PRO A 396 -7.20 -10.91 -14.27
CA PRO A 396 -6.72 -9.84 -15.13
C PRO A 396 -7.65 -8.63 -15.25
N TYR A 397 -8.96 -8.84 -15.10
CA TYR A 397 -9.93 -7.73 -15.15
C TYR A 397 -9.81 -6.82 -13.94
N TYR A 398 -9.53 -7.37 -12.77
CA TYR A 398 -9.27 -6.57 -11.58
C TYR A 398 -7.93 -5.84 -11.67
N VAL A 399 -6.90 -6.47 -12.23
CA VAL A 399 -5.63 -5.79 -12.52
C VAL A 399 -5.86 -4.56 -13.42
N ASP A 400 -6.64 -4.71 -14.50
CA ASP A 400 -7.02 -3.59 -15.36
C ASP A 400 -7.82 -2.51 -14.61
N THR A 401 -8.70 -2.92 -13.69
CA THR A 401 -9.51 -2.01 -12.87
C THR A 401 -8.63 -1.18 -11.94
N ILE A 402 -7.65 -1.81 -11.27
CA ILE A 402 -6.68 -1.12 -10.42
C ILE A 402 -5.92 -0.05 -11.22
N ILE A 403 -5.43 -0.41 -12.40
CA ILE A 403 -4.67 0.51 -13.26
C ILE A 403 -5.53 1.72 -13.66
N ARG A 404 -6.79 1.49 -14.09
CA ARG A 404 -7.71 2.58 -14.44
C ARG A 404 -8.03 3.46 -13.23
N ARG A 405 -8.23 2.86 -12.05
CA ARG A 405 -8.50 3.59 -10.82
C ARG A 405 -7.36 4.55 -10.46
N PHE A 406 -6.10 4.13 -10.62
CA PHE A 406 -4.95 5.03 -10.44
C PHE A 406 -4.91 6.16 -11.46
N ALA A 407 -5.17 5.85 -12.74
CA ALA A 407 -5.20 6.86 -13.78
C ALA A 407 -6.32 7.89 -13.56
N GLU A 408 -7.49 7.47 -13.10
CA GLU A 408 -8.64 8.34 -12.84
C GLU A 408 -8.48 9.17 -11.56
N ALA A 409 -7.91 8.58 -10.49
CA ALA A 409 -7.81 9.25 -9.21
C ALA A 409 -6.56 10.14 -9.06
N TYR A 410 -5.43 9.73 -9.62
CA TYR A 410 -4.13 10.37 -9.38
C TYR A 410 -3.39 10.75 -10.66
N GLU A 411 -3.99 10.54 -11.83
CA GLU A 411 -3.35 10.75 -13.14
C GLU A 411 -2.04 9.92 -13.31
N ILE A 412 -1.90 8.83 -12.56
CA ILE A 412 -0.73 7.96 -12.60
C ILE A 412 -0.98 6.81 -13.58
N GLY A 413 -0.22 6.82 -14.70
CA GLY A 413 -0.27 5.76 -15.69
C GLY A 413 0.52 4.52 -15.27
N ALA A 414 0.16 3.35 -15.84
CA ALA A 414 0.84 2.09 -15.62
C ALA A 414 1.77 1.72 -16.78
N VAL A 415 2.95 1.20 -16.46
CA VAL A 415 3.95 0.71 -17.42
C VAL A 415 4.17 -0.78 -17.20
N HIS A 416 4.00 -1.56 -18.28
CA HIS A 416 4.29 -2.99 -18.29
C HIS A 416 5.80 -3.24 -18.24
N THR A 417 6.30 -3.89 -17.21
CA THR A 417 7.75 -3.93 -16.92
C THR A 417 8.56 -4.70 -17.97
N GLN A 418 7.99 -5.74 -18.59
CA GLN A 418 8.69 -6.57 -19.57
C GLN A 418 8.76 -5.92 -20.95
N THR A 419 7.76 -5.12 -21.35
CA THR A 419 7.68 -4.52 -22.70
C THR A 419 7.99 -3.05 -22.72
N GLY A 420 7.97 -2.35 -21.58
CA GLY A 420 8.07 -0.90 -21.45
C GLY A 420 6.87 -0.14 -22.02
N GLN A 421 5.81 -0.80 -22.47
CA GLN A 421 4.61 -0.18 -23.01
C GLN A 421 3.69 0.31 -21.90
N THR A 422 3.01 1.43 -22.13
CA THR A 422 1.96 1.87 -21.21
C THR A 422 0.68 1.03 -21.38
N PHE A 423 -0.18 1.07 -20.37
CA PHE A 423 -1.47 0.39 -20.42
C PHE A 423 -2.33 0.86 -21.59
N GLU A 424 -2.33 2.15 -21.88
CA GLU A 424 -3.04 2.78 -23.00
C GLU A 424 -2.51 2.29 -24.36
N GLN A 425 -1.18 2.19 -24.51
CA GLN A 425 -0.56 1.66 -25.73
C GLN A 425 -0.94 0.20 -25.97
N MET A 426 -0.94 -0.63 -24.92
CA MET A 426 -1.37 -2.02 -25.01
C MET A 426 -2.86 -2.14 -25.33
N SER A 427 -3.70 -1.31 -24.73
CA SER A 427 -5.14 -1.22 -24.99
C SER A 427 -5.41 -0.84 -26.46
N ALA A 428 -4.78 0.20 -26.97
CA ALA A 428 -4.92 0.64 -28.38
C ALA A 428 -4.51 -0.45 -29.37
N LYS A 429 -3.40 -1.13 -29.10
CA LYS A 429 -2.91 -2.26 -29.93
C LYS A 429 -3.91 -3.42 -29.97
N GLN A 430 -4.54 -3.74 -28.84
CA GLN A 430 -5.54 -4.81 -28.78
C GLN A 430 -6.80 -4.45 -29.60
N LEU A 431 -7.23 -3.20 -29.57
CA LEU A 431 -8.35 -2.71 -30.38
C LEU A 431 -8.04 -2.79 -31.89
N THR A 432 -6.85 -2.40 -32.31
CA THR A 432 -6.41 -2.47 -33.70
C THR A 432 -6.37 -3.91 -34.22
N LEU A 433 -5.87 -4.85 -33.41
CA LEU A 433 -5.83 -6.28 -33.78
C LEU A 433 -7.24 -6.89 -33.90
N LYS A 434 -8.21 -6.44 -33.10
CA LYS A 434 -9.62 -6.86 -33.22
C LYS A 434 -10.27 -6.30 -34.47
N GLY A 435 -10.04 -5.02 -34.79
CA GLY A 435 -10.53 -4.41 -36.02
C GLY A 435 -10.10 -5.21 -37.24
N ALA A 436 -8.79 -5.50 -37.33
CA ALA A 436 -8.22 -6.29 -38.43
C ALA A 436 -8.76 -7.75 -38.53
N ARG A 437 -9.03 -8.40 -37.37
CA ARG A 437 -9.65 -9.74 -37.34
C ARG A 437 -11.11 -9.68 -37.75
N GLY A 438 -11.86 -8.71 -37.28
CA GLY A 438 -13.28 -8.50 -37.65
C GLY A 438 -13.47 -8.24 -39.14
N GLU A 439 -12.59 -7.46 -39.76
CA GLU A 439 -12.58 -7.21 -41.22
C GLU A 439 -12.28 -8.50 -42.00
N LYS A 440 -11.26 -9.28 -41.60
CA LYS A 440 -10.95 -10.57 -42.23
C LYS A 440 -12.09 -11.60 -42.11
N GLU A 441 -12.82 -11.63 -40.99
CA GLU A 441 -13.99 -12.49 -40.84
C GLU A 441 -15.17 -12.03 -41.69
N LYS A 442 -15.43 -10.72 -41.79
CA LYS A 442 -16.45 -10.15 -42.67
C LYS A 442 -16.14 -10.47 -44.14
N GLU A 443 -14.87 -10.34 -44.53
CA GLU A 443 -14.40 -10.67 -45.87
C GLU A 443 -14.55 -12.17 -46.18
N LYS A 444 -14.20 -13.08 -45.25
CA LYS A 444 -14.42 -14.52 -45.38
C LYS A 444 -15.92 -14.87 -45.49
N LYS A 445 -16.79 -14.25 -44.69
CA LYS A 445 -18.25 -14.46 -44.74
C LYS A 445 -18.84 -13.91 -46.05
N SER A 446 -18.33 -12.78 -46.56
CA SER A 446 -18.72 -12.23 -47.85
C SER A 446 -18.32 -13.17 -49.00
N LYS A 447 -17.04 -13.63 -49.03
CA LYS A 447 -16.53 -14.58 -50.05
C LYS A 447 -17.32 -15.91 -50.05
N SER A 448 -17.69 -16.41 -48.85
CA SER A 448 -18.52 -17.64 -48.74
C SER A 448 -19.95 -17.41 -49.24
N LYS A 449 -20.58 -16.29 -48.96
CA LYS A 449 -21.91 -15.93 -49.49
C LYS A 449 -21.91 -15.79 -51.01
N ILE A 450 -20.85 -15.24 -51.61
CA ILE A 450 -20.67 -15.12 -53.05
C ILE A 450 -20.50 -16.51 -53.69
N LYS A 451 -19.72 -17.40 -53.03
CA LYS A 451 -19.53 -18.78 -53.51
C LYS A 451 -20.84 -19.57 -53.50
N ILE A 452 -21.63 -19.44 -52.42
CA ILE A 452 -22.95 -20.10 -52.33
C ILE A 452 -23.94 -19.54 -53.39
N ARG A 453 -23.95 -18.22 -53.64
CA ARG A 453 -24.77 -17.60 -54.71
C ARG A 453 -24.35 -18.10 -56.09
N LYS A 454 -23.05 -18.24 -56.37
CA LYS A 454 -22.56 -18.82 -57.66
C LYS A 454 -22.99 -20.25 -57.83
N ILE A 455 -22.88 -21.10 -56.82
CA ILE A 455 -23.31 -22.52 -56.87
C ILE A 455 -24.85 -22.61 -57.09
N LYS A 456 -25.66 -21.79 -56.41
CA LYS A 456 -27.12 -21.75 -56.65
C LYS A 456 -27.49 -21.24 -58.04
N ARG A 457 -26.73 -20.34 -58.68
CA ARG A 457 -26.94 -19.90 -60.05
C ARG A 457 -26.61 -20.99 -61.08
N THR A 458 -25.53 -21.70 -60.89
CA THR A 458 -25.13 -22.80 -61.82
C THR A 458 -26.05 -24.03 -61.72
N SER A 459 -26.61 -24.31 -60.53
CA SER A 459 -27.60 -25.37 -60.38
C SER A 459 -28.96 -25.00 -61.01
N LYS A 460 -29.36 -23.73 -60.96
CA LYS A 460 -30.57 -23.25 -61.58
C LYS A 460 -30.48 -23.20 -63.11
N ALA A 461 -29.28 -22.89 -63.69
CA ALA A 461 -29.02 -22.92 -65.10
C ALA A 461 -29.00 -24.37 -65.71
N LYS A 462 -28.57 -25.36 -64.92
CA LYS A 462 -28.63 -26.78 -65.33
C LYS A 462 -30.08 -27.36 -65.30
N ALA A 463 -30.97 -26.83 -64.48
CA ALA A 463 -32.35 -27.30 -64.34
C ALA A 463 -33.28 -26.79 -65.49
N THR A 464 -32.90 -25.71 -66.23
CA THR A 464 -33.69 -25.15 -67.30
C THR A 464 -33.42 -25.76 -68.68
N ASN A 465 -32.29 -26.49 -68.86
CA ASN A 465 -31.95 -27.11 -70.14
C ASN A 465 -32.42 -28.58 -70.31
N GLY A 466 -33.26 -29.09 -69.43
CA GLY A 466 -33.76 -30.49 -69.47
C GLY A 466 -35.26 -30.64 -69.73
N ARG A 467 -35.84 -29.88 -70.69
CA ARG A 467 -37.23 -30.19 -71.13
C ARG A 467 -37.17 -31.17 -72.30
N PRO A 468 -37.77 -32.37 -72.18
CA PRO A 468 -37.88 -33.30 -73.32
C PRO A 468 -38.97 -32.77 -74.29
N GLN A 469 -38.64 -32.76 -75.60
CA GLN A 469 -39.58 -32.59 -76.68
C GLN A 469 -40.64 -33.68 -76.66
N ARG A 470 -41.90 -33.31 -76.49
CA ARG A 470 -43.05 -34.20 -76.78
C ARG A 470 -43.14 -34.43 -78.28
N ARG A 471 -42.81 -35.63 -78.75
CA ARG A 471 -43.20 -36.10 -80.06
C ARG A 471 -44.72 -36.28 -80.10
N LYS A 472 -45.38 -35.53 -81.05
CA LYS A 472 -46.69 -35.88 -81.56
C LYS A 472 -46.50 -36.96 -82.62
N GLY A 473 -47.20 -38.10 -82.47
CA GLY A 473 -47.37 -39.14 -83.46
C GLY A 473 -48.74 -39.69 -83.35
N ARG A 474 -49.45 -39.67 -84.46
CA ARG A 474 -50.74 -40.19 -84.85
C ARG A 474 -51.46 -41.15 -83.93
#